data_9790bb49eb5ffed37a8c9057d2d986cf
#
_entry.id   9790bb49eb5ffed37a8c9057d2d986cf
#
_cell.length_a   1.000
_cell.length_b   1.000
_cell.length_c   1.000
_cell.angle_alpha   90.00
_cell.angle_beta   90.00
_cell.angle_gamma   90.00
#
_symmetry.space_group_name_H-M   'P 1'
#
loop_
_entity.id
_entity.type
_entity.pdbx_description
1 polymer ?
#
loop_
_entity_poly.entity_id
_entity_poly.type
_entity_poly.pdbx_seq_one_letter_code
_entity_poly.pdbx_strand_id
1 'polypeptide(L)'
;MAELNFSLRLPRNGALPFTIADRTRRVYDTVSSVYPASTFFFHSKAHDLALRHSGIRDGMRVLEIATGSGEMFRRLVQVNPSGTTFGLDLSPNMAARTQFHARRKFPAAAAHCGAVDARQMPFPDASFHAAMCCYLFELLCEEDIRRTLREVHRVLRPGATFSLVLIGQNVEFFNRAYAVAGSLVPAFWGRQVEQSVPEMVAEAGLRVERNQFVRQGFYPSRVLVFRKPAR
;
A
#
# COMPACT_ATOMS: atom_id res chain seq x y z
N MET A 1 -28.56 7.82 13.07
CA MET A 1 -27.82 7.13 11.97
C MET A 1 -27.53 8.19 10.92
N ALA A 2 -26.31 8.72 10.92
CA ALA A 2 -25.88 9.71 9.92
C ALA A 2 -25.13 8.96 8.83
N GLU A 3 -25.76 8.82 7.67
CA GLU A 3 -25.08 8.38 6.46
C GLU A 3 -24.01 9.41 6.11
N LEU A 4 -22.74 9.05 6.33
CA LEU A 4 -21.62 9.78 5.81
C LEU A 4 -21.59 9.57 4.29
N ASN A 5 -22.25 10.48 3.58
CA ASN A 5 -22.15 10.62 2.13
C ASN A 5 -20.70 10.98 1.79
N PHE A 6 -19.88 9.98 1.48
CA PHE A 6 -18.48 10.11 1.11
C PHE A 6 -18.38 10.60 -0.34
N SER A 7 -18.82 11.85 -0.56
CA SER A 7 -18.54 12.56 -1.81
C SER A 7 -17.12 13.12 -1.72
N LEU A 8 -16.18 12.40 -2.32
CA LEU A 8 -14.79 12.86 -2.51
C LEU A 8 -14.78 14.15 -3.34
N ARG A 9 -14.85 15.31 -2.70
CA ARG A 9 -14.47 16.58 -3.35
C ARG A 9 -12.95 16.61 -3.47
N LEU A 10 -12.45 16.40 -4.67
CA LEU A 10 -11.06 16.64 -5.02
C LEU A 10 -10.74 18.14 -4.76
N PRO A 11 -9.62 18.48 -4.10
CA PRO A 11 -9.18 19.85 -4.01
C PRO A 11 -8.86 20.38 -5.43
N ARG A 12 -9.42 21.53 -5.77
CA ARG A 12 -9.13 22.24 -7.01
C ARG A 12 -7.80 23.00 -6.88
N ASN A 13 -6.91 22.73 -7.83
CA ASN A 13 -5.81 23.57 -8.29
C ASN A 13 -4.69 23.98 -7.33
N GLY A 14 -3.59 23.31 -7.49
CA GLY A 14 -2.21 23.75 -7.44
C GLY A 14 -1.40 22.73 -8.22
N ALA A 15 -1.03 23.06 -9.46
CA ALA A 15 -0.21 22.18 -10.29
C ALA A 15 1.17 22.03 -9.64
N LEU A 16 1.36 20.97 -8.85
CA LEU A 16 2.67 20.55 -8.39
C LEU A 16 3.51 20.14 -9.60
N PRO A 17 4.83 20.38 -9.59
CA PRO A 17 5.69 19.99 -10.70
C PRO A 17 5.56 18.49 -10.96
N PHE A 18 5.62 18.08 -12.23
CA PHE A 18 5.49 16.72 -12.72
C PHE A 18 6.43 15.77 -11.95
N THR A 19 5.88 15.01 -11.03
CA THR A 19 6.62 14.11 -10.14
C THR A 19 6.76 12.72 -10.75
N ILE A 20 7.66 11.90 -10.21
CA ILE A 20 7.77 10.46 -10.55
C ILE A 20 6.39 9.78 -10.36
N ALA A 21 5.63 10.21 -9.35
CA ALA A 21 4.28 9.73 -9.08
C ALA A 21 3.31 9.94 -10.26
N ASP A 22 3.40 11.08 -10.97
CA ASP A 22 2.54 11.37 -12.13
C ASP A 22 2.90 10.51 -13.35
N ARG A 23 4.20 10.21 -13.52
CA ARG A 23 4.66 9.27 -14.57
C ARG A 23 4.23 7.84 -14.23
N THR A 24 4.40 7.43 -13.01
CA THR A 24 3.99 6.12 -12.50
C THR A 24 2.50 5.92 -12.69
N ARG A 25 1.65 6.90 -12.35
CA ARG A 25 0.20 6.87 -12.59
C ARG A 25 -0.14 6.56 -14.04
N ARG A 26 0.47 7.24 -15.02
CA ARG A 26 0.20 7.00 -16.46
C ARG A 26 0.60 5.60 -16.90
N VAL A 27 1.73 5.09 -16.42
CA VAL A 27 2.18 3.71 -16.71
C VAL A 27 1.16 2.71 -16.17
N TYR A 28 0.74 2.84 -14.92
CA TYR A 28 -0.22 1.93 -14.30
C TYR A 28 -1.63 2.04 -14.91
N ASP A 29 -2.07 3.21 -15.32
CA ASP A 29 -3.32 3.38 -16.08
C ASP A 29 -3.28 2.60 -17.40
N THR A 30 -2.12 2.51 -18.05
CA THR A 30 -1.94 1.80 -19.32
C THR A 30 -1.82 0.28 -19.14
N VAL A 31 -1.09 -0.18 -18.10
CA VAL A 31 -0.82 -1.63 -17.88
C VAL A 31 -1.83 -2.32 -16.97
N SER A 32 -2.88 -1.61 -16.56
CA SER A 32 -3.88 -2.11 -15.60
C SER A 32 -4.54 -3.44 -15.98
N SER A 33 -4.59 -3.79 -17.27
CA SER A 33 -5.18 -5.04 -17.78
C SER A 33 -4.27 -6.26 -17.66
N VAL A 34 -2.94 -6.10 -17.67
CA VAL A 34 -1.96 -7.21 -17.71
C VAL A 34 -1.33 -7.48 -16.32
N TYR A 35 -1.35 -6.49 -15.45
CA TYR A 35 -0.69 -6.51 -14.13
C TYR A 35 -1.16 -7.62 -13.15
N PRO A 36 -2.43 -8.10 -13.14
CA PRO A 36 -2.92 -9.02 -12.11
C PRO A 36 -2.25 -10.39 -12.08
N ALA A 37 -1.85 -10.93 -13.24
CA ALA A 37 -1.28 -12.27 -13.30
C ALA A 37 0.12 -12.32 -12.68
N SER A 38 0.97 -11.33 -12.95
CA SER A 38 2.34 -11.26 -12.39
C SER A 38 2.32 -11.12 -10.87
N THR A 39 1.40 -10.33 -10.32
CA THR A 39 1.25 -10.12 -8.88
C THR A 39 0.95 -11.42 -8.14
N PHE A 40 0.06 -12.26 -8.67
CA PHE A 40 -0.27 -13.54 -8.05
C PHE A 40 0.92 -14.48 -8.01
N PHE A 41 1.66 -14.61 -9.12
CA PHE A 41 2.77 -15.55 -9.22
C PHE A 41 3.99 -15.17 -8.36
N PHE A 42 4.22 -13.88 -8.11
CA PHE A 42 5.45 -13.43 -7.45
C PHE A 42 5.26 -12.87 -6.04
N HIS A 43 4.04 -12.47 -5.66
CA HIS A 43 3.80 -11.72 -4.43
C HIS A 43 2.93 -12.47 -3.39
N SER A 44 2.27 -13.57 -3.75
CA SER A 44 1.27 -14.21 -2.88
C SER A 44 1.82 -14.63 -1.52
N LYS A 45 3.05 -15.18 -1.46
CA LYS A 45 3.69 -15.57 -0.19
C LYS A 45 3.98 -14.38 0.72
N ALA A 46 4.44 -13.27 0.13
CA ALA A 46 4.70 -12.04 0.89
C ALA A 46 3.40 -11.43 1.41
N HIS A 47 2.35 -11.43 0.60
CA HIS A 47 1.01 -10.98 1.01
C HIS A 47 0.44 -11.83 2.14
N ASP A 48 0.54 -13.16 2.06
CA ASP A 48 0.10 -14.08 3.13
C ASP A 48 0.86 -13.84 4.42
N LEU A 49 2.18 -13.64 4.32
CA LEU A 49 3.02 -13.37 5.48
C LEU A 49 2.68 -12.01 6.13
N ALA A 50 2.53 -10.97 5.32
CA ALA A 50 2.15 -9.64 5.79
C ALA A 50 0.79 -9.68 6.49
N LEU A 51 -0.20 -10.33 5.89
CA LEU A 51 -1.54 -10.45 6.46
C LEU A 51 -1.52 -11.22 7.79
N ARG A 52 -0.83 -12.36 7.86
CA ARG A 52 -0.72 -13.15 9.11
C ARG A 52 -0.09 -12.36 10.27
N HIS A 53 0.84 -11.47 9.97
CA HIS A 53 1.54 -10.70 11.00
C HIS A 53 0.96 -9.30 11.24
N SER A 54 0.01 -8.86 10.42
CA SER A 54 -0.58 -7.52 10.51
C SER A 54 -1.37 -7.26 11.79
N GLY A 55 -1.82 -8.32 12.48
CA GLY A 55 -2.73 -8.19 13.61
C GLY A 55 -4.17 -7.82 13.20
N ILE A 56 -4.48 -7.80 11.92
CA ILE A 56 -5.83 -7.52 11.41
C ILE A 56 -6.77 -8.64 11.81
N ARG A 57 -7.94 -8.25 12.33
CA ARG A 57 -9.03 -9.16 12.75
C ARG A 57 -10.34 -8.62 12.25
N ASP A 58 -11.35 -9.48 12.24
CA ASP A 58 -12.72 -9.06 11.91
C ASP A 58 -13.26 -7.96 12.84
N GLY A 59 -14.08 -7.09 12.29
CA GLY A 59 -14.66 -5.93 12.98
C GLY A 59 -13.76 -4.70 13.02
N MET A 60 -12.55 -4.74 12.43
CA MET A 60 -11.62 -3.60 12.42
C MET A 60 -11.93 -2.61 11.31
N ARG A 61 -11.43 -1.39 11.49
CA ARG A 61 -11.32 -0.38 10.42
C ARG A 61 -9.90 -0.45 9.86
N VAL A 62 -9.75 -0.92 8.64
CA VAL A 62 -8.47 -1.26 7.99
C VAL A 62 -8.27 -0.38 6.76
N LEU A 63 -7.03 0.02 6.51
CA LEU A 63 -6.63 0.81 5.34
C LEU A 63 -5.61 0.03 4.50
N GLU A 64 -5.85 -0.08 3.20
CA GLU A 64 -4.82 -0.45 2.23
C GLU A 64 -4.39 0.78 1.42
N ILE A 65 -3.09 0.96 1.29
CA ILE A 65 -2.45 2.06 0.56
C ILE A 65 -1.84 1.48 -0.71
N ALA A 66 -2.19 2.05 -1.87
CA ALA A 66 -1.84 1.60 -3.22
C ALA A 66 -2.38 0.19 -3.50
N THR A 67 -3.69 0.10 -3.69
CA THR A 67 -4.40 -1.17 -3.90
C THR A 67 -3.99 -1.90 -5.19
N GLY A 68 -3.51 -1.19 -6.21
CA GLY A 68 -3.05 -1.73 -7.48
C GLY A 68 -4.04 -2.71 -8.10
N SER A 69 -3.65 -3.99 -8.23
CA SER A 69 -4.52 -5.05 -8.76
C SER A 69 -5.71 -5.42 -7.86
N GLY A 70 -5.74 -4.94 -6.61
CA GLY A 70 -6.75 -5.27 -5.60
C GLY A 70 -6.57 -6.65 -4.98
N GLU A 71 -5.43 -7.31 -5.17
CA GLU A 71 -5.17 -8.65 -4.62
C GLU A 71 -5.18 -8.64 -3.09
N MET A 72 -4.39 -7.74 -2.47
CA MET A 72 -4.34 -7.60 -1.04
C MET A 72 -5.67 -7.05 -0.50
N PHE A 73 -6.30 -6.10 -1.21
CA PHE A 73 -7.60 -5.55 -0.82
C PHE A 73 -8.67 -6.64 -0.63
N ARG A 74 -8.76 -7.57 -1.58
CA ARG A 74 -9.69 -8.70 -1.47
C ARG A 74 -9.39 -9.61 -0.28
N ARG A 75 -8.11 -9.83 0.05
CA ARG A 75 -7.69 -10.61 1.22
C ARG A 75 -8.07 -9.91 2.52
N LEU A 76 -7.87 -8.59 2.59
CA LEU A 76 -8.26 -7.77 3.74
C LEU A 76 -9.78 -7.81 3.96
N VAL A 77 -10.57 -7.65 2.91
CA VAL A 77 -12.04 -7.75 3.00
C VAL A 77 -12.48 -9.14 3.45
N GLN A 78 -11.83 -10.19 2.97
CA GLN A 78 -12.15 -11.57 3.33
C GLN A 78 -11.92 -11.88 4.81
N VAL A 79 -10.87 -11.32 5.43
CA VAL A 79 -10.56 -11.55 6.87
C VAL A 79 -11.24 -10.56 7.79
N ASN A 80 -11.92 -9.55 7.23
CA ASN A 80 -12.58 -8.47 7.96
C ASN A 80 -14.02 -8.25 7.47
N PRO A 81 -14.85 -9.31 7.40
CA PRO A 81 -16.18 -9.23 6.79
C PRO A 81 -17.16 -8.34 7.54
N SER A 82 -17.06 -8.23 8.86
CA SER A 82 -17.93 -7.39 9.71
C SER A 82 -17.35 -6.00 9.98
N GLY A 83 -16.09 -5.76 9.59
CA GLY A 83 -15.45 -4.46 9.74
C GLY A 83 -15.58 -3.59 8.50
N THR A 84 -14.75 -2.56 8.43
CA THR A 84 -14.71 -1.67 7.26
C THR A 84 -13.29 -1.66 6.67
N THR A 85 -13.19 -1.94 5.38
CA THR A 85 -11.92 -1.91 4.65
C THR A 85 -11.90 -0.76 3.66
N PHE A 86 -10.93 0.15 3.78
CA PHE A 86 -10.69 1.24 2.85
C PHE A 86 -9.45 0.94 2.01
N GLY A 87 -9.53 1.25 0.72
CA GLY A 87 -8.42 1.17 -0.22
C GLY A 87 -8.16 2.52 -0.88
N LEU A 88 -6.90 2.87 -1.05
CA LEU A 88 -6.47 4.05 -1.78
C LEU A 88 -5.59 3.64 -2.95
N ASP A 89 -5.79 4.28 -4.09
CA ASP A 89 -4.85 4.22 -5.21
C ASP A 89 -4.75 5.58 -5.88
N LEU A 90 -3.57 5.95 -6.36
CA LEU A 90 -3.40 7.20 -7.09
C LEU A 90 -4.05 7.13 -8.48
N SER A 91 -4.13 5.92 -9.08
CA SER A 91 -4.78 5.67 -10.36
C SER A 91 -6.29 5.50 -10.17
N PRO A 92 -7.14 6.35 -10.77
CA PRO A 92 -8.59 6.19 -10.75
C PRO A 92 -9.04 4.85 -11.35
N ASN A 93 -8.33 4.36 -12.38
CA ASN A 93 -8.64 3.08 -13.04
C ASN A 93 -8.40 1.89 -12.10
N MET A 94 -7.27 1.90 -11.35
CA MET A 94 -6.96 0.86 -10.37
C MET A 94 -7.95 0.90 -9.20
N ALA A 95 -8.24 2.07 -8.67
CA ALA A 95 -9.23 2.25 -7.59
C ALA A 95 -10.62 1.74 -8.01
N ALA A 96 -11.11 2.16 -9.19
CA ALA A 96 -12.42 1.74 -9.71
C ALA A 96 -12.48 0.21 -9.95
N ARG A 97 -11.43 -0.37 -10.51
CA ARG A 97 -11.31 -1.81 -10.73
C ARG A 97 -11.32 -2.58 -9.41
N THR A 98 -10.55 -2.15 -8.43
CA THR A 98 -10.52 -2.76 -7.10
C THR A 98 -11.88 -2.69 -6.43
N GLN A 99 -12.55 -1.52 -6.48
CA GLN A 99 -13.90 -1.35 -5.97
C GLN A 99 -14.91 -2.26 -6.67
N PHE A 100 -14.85 -2.37 -8.00
CA PHE A 100 -15.74 -3.24 -8.78
C PHE A 100 -15.59 -4.71 -8.37
N HIS A 101 -14.36 -5.21 -8.29
CA HIS A 101 -14.10 -6.60 -7.91
C HIS A 101 -14.48 -6.90 -6.45
N ALA A 102 -14.25 -5.95 -5.53
CA ALA A 102 -14.64 -6.10 -4.13
C ALA A 102 -16.17 -6.20 -3.99
N ARG A 103 -16.93 -5.29 -4.61
CA ARG A 103 -18.40 -5.31 -4.60
C ARG A 103 -18.96 -6.58 -5.20
N ARG A 104 -18.38 -7.07 -6.30
CA ARG A 104 -18.84 -8.29 -6.96
C ARG A 104 -18.59 -9.53 -6.10
N LYS A 105 -17.44 -9.63 -5.42
CA LYS A 105 -17.06 -10.81 -4.64
C LYS A 105 -17.62 -10.79 -3.22
N PHE A 106 -17.75 -9.60 -2.63
CA PHE A 106 -18.18 -9.39 -1.25
C PHE A 106 -19.28 -8.32 -1.17
N PRO A 107 -20.48 -8.58 -1.72
CA PRO A 107 -21.53 -7.56 -1.86
C PRO A 107 -22.03 -7.00 -0.52
N ALA A 108 -21.93 -7.78 0.56
CA ALA A 108 -22.37 -7.38 1.90
C ALA A 108 -21.27 -6.70 2.73
N ALA A 109 -20.02 -6.71 2.27
CA ALA A 109 -18.91 -6.14 3.05
C ALA A 109 -18.85 -4.62 2.91
N ALA A 110 -18.53 -3.92 3.99
CA ALA A 110 -18.22 -2.49 3.97
C ALA A 110 -16.80 -2.26 3.41
N ALA A 111 -16.69 -2.32 2.08
CA ALA A 111 -15.43 -2.20 1.35
C ALA A 111 -15.47 -1.01 0.38
N HIS A 112 -14.57 -0.04 0.58
CA HIS A 112 -14.53 1.21 -0.15
C HIS A 112 -13.12 1.45 -0.72
N CYS A 113 -13.01 1.61 -2.03
CA CYS A 113 -11.76 1.97 -2.68
C CYS A 113 -11.94 3.24 -3.51
N GLY A 114 -11.01 4.18 -3.39
CA GLY A 114 -11.09 5.48 -4.07
C GLY A 114 -9.74 5.95 -4.60
N ALA A 115 -9.82 6.86 -5.59
CA ALA A 115 -8.67 7.53 -6.17
C ALA A 115 -8.17 8.62 -5.20
N VAL A 116 -7.11 8.32 -4.44
CA VAL A 116 -6.57 9.19 -3.41
C VAL A 116 -5.05 9.12 -3.40
N ASP A 117 -4.42 10.29 -3.21
CA ASP A 117 -2.99 10.39 -2.98
C ASP A 117 -2.64 10.00 -1.53
N ALA A 118 -1.77 9.01 -1.38
CA ALA A 118 -1.33 8.52 -0.07
C ALA A 118 -0.53 9.57 0.73
N ARG A 119 -0.04 10.61 0.08
CA ARG A 119 0.68 11.74 0.71
C ARG A 119 -0.27 12.74 1.38
N GLN A 120 -1.58 12.63 1.12
CA GLN A 120 -2.64 13.48 1.69
C GLN A 120 -3.94 12.69 1.79
N MET A 121 -4.11 11.96 2.87
CA MET A 121 -5.26 11.07 3.05
C MET A 121 -6.47 11.82 3.64
N PRO A 122 -7.68 11.68 3.05
CA PRO A 122 -8.88 12.39 3.48
C PRO A 122 -9.55 11.72 4.69
N PHE A 123 -8.76 11.26 5.65
CA PHE A 123 -9.28 10.64 6.87
C PHE A 123 -8.88 11.46 8.11
N PRO A 124 -9.72 11.48 9.15
CA PRO A 124 -9.36 12.04 10.43
C PRO A 124 -8.17 11.30 11.08
N ASP A 125 -7.53 11.97 12.04
CA ASP A 125 -6.50 11.35 12.87
C ASP A 125 -7.04 10.13 13.61
N ALA A 126 -6.19 9.17 13.89
CA ALA A 126 -6.49 7.97 14.67
C ALA A 126 -7.77 7.23 14.17
N SER A 127 -7.96 7.12 12.86
CA SER A 127 -9.13 6.49 12.23
C SER A 127 -9.02 4.97 12.11
N PHE A 128 -7.80 4.42 11.98
CA PHE A 128 -7.59 3.03 11.58
C PHE A 128 -6.94 2.20 12.68
N HIS A 129 -7.36 0.93 12.78
CA HIS A 129 -6.79 -0.08 13.66
C HIS A 129 -5.55 -0.74 13.05
N ALA A 130 -5.47 -0.76 11.72
CA ALA A 130 -4.33 -1.26 10.98
C ALA A 130 -4.27 -0.63 9.58
N ALA A 131 -3.04 -0.52 9.04
CA ALA A 131 -2.80 -0.17 7.65
C ALA A 131 -1.87 -1.20 6.98
N MET A 132 -2.05 -1.37 5.67
CA MET A 132 -1.26 -2.24 4.81
C MET A 132 -0.79 -1.47 3.59
N CYS A 133 0.47 -1.68 3.17
CA CYS A 133 1.03 -1.13 1.95
C CYS A 133 1.95 -2.16 1.30
N CYS A 134 1.73 -2.46 0.01
CA CYS A 134 2.52 -3.45 -0.70
C CYS A 134 3.14 -2.83 -1.96
N TYR A 135 4.48 -2.83 -2.04
CA TYR A 135 5.25 -2.46 -3.24
C TYR A 135 4.94 -1.05 -3.80
N LEU A 136 4.71 -0.08 -2.92
CA LEU A 136 4.52 1.32 -3.29
C LEU A 136 5.81 2.13 -3.17
N PHE A 137 6.60 1.91 -2.11
CA PHE A 137 7.67 2.83 -1.75
C PHE A 137 8.82 2.84 -2.77
N GLU A 138 8.98 1.77 -3.52
CA GLU A 138 9.90 1.70 -4.65
C GLU A 138 9.58 2.72 -5.76
N LEU A 139 8.33 3.15 -5.84
CA LEU A 139 7.82 4.08 -6.85
C LEU A 139 7.84 5.55 -6.38
N LEU A 140 8.23 5.79 -5.15
CA LEU A 140 8.25 7.11 -4.53
C LEU A 140 9.68 7.63 -4.35
N CYS A 141 9.86 8.96 -4.41
CA CYS A 141 11.08 9.58 -3.89
C CYS A 141 11.06 9.60 -2.35
N GLU A 142 12.21 9.84 -1.73
CA GLU A 142 12.32 9.83 -0.26
C GLU A 142 11.37 10.82 0.42
N GLU A 143 11.24 12.01 -0.14
CA GLU A 143 10.34 13.03 0.40
C GLU A 143 8.88 12.56 0.36
N ASP A 144 8.46 11.88 -0.72
CA ASP A 144 7.11 11.34 -0.85
C ASP A 144 6.89 10.13 0.08
N ILE A 145 7.93 9.31 0.31
CA ILE A 145 7.89 8.24 1.33
C ILE A 145 7.66 8.86 2.71
N ARG A 146 8.45 9.89 3.09
CA ARG A 146 8.32 10.59 4.38
C ARG A 146 6.94 11.23 4.55
N ARG A 147 6.38 11.85 3.49
CA ARG A 147 5.01 12.40 3.50
C ARG A 147 3.97 11.32 3.71
N THR A 148 4.08 10.21 2.98
CA THR A 148 3.17 9.07 3.12
C THR A 148 3.25 8.48 4.54
N LEU A 149 4.45 8.34 5.10
CA LEU A 149 4.64 7.83 6.46
C LEU A 149 4.06 8.75 7.54
N ARG A 150 4.16 10.08 7.37
CA ARG A 150 3.48 11.04 8.27
C ARG A 150 1.96 10.86 8.25
N GLU A 151 1.38 10.69 7.07
CA GLU A 151 -0.05 10.41 6.93
C GLU A 151 -0.45 9.06 7.51
N VAL A 152 0.35 8.00 7.26
CA VAL A 152 0.14 6.68 7.90
C VAL A 152 0.13 6.82 9.42
N HIS A 153 1.15 7.48 9.98
CA HIS A 153 1.20 7.70 11.43
C HIS A 153 -0.01 8.50 11.92
N ARG A 154 -0.41 9.56 11.22
CA ARG A 154 -1.55 10.41 11.60
C ARG A 154 -2.86 9.62 11.65
N VAL A 155 -3.14 8.85 10.60
CA VAL A 155 -4.44 8.13 10.49
C VAL A 155 -4.51 6.87 11.34
N LEU A 156 -3.38 6.31 11.77
CA LEU A 156 -3.34 5.17 12.67
C LEU A 156 -3.69 5.57 14.11
N ARG A 157 -4.47 4.72 14.78
CA ARG A 157 -4.71 4.83 16.23
C ARG A 157 -3.45 4.52 17.03
N PRO A 158 -3.30 5.07 18.26
CA PRO A 158 -2.31 4.55 19.19
C PRO A 158 -2.44 3.02 19.34
N GLY A 159 -1.32 2.30 19.31
CA GLY A 159 -1.29 0.83 19.34
C GLY A 159 -1.61 0.12 18.03
N ALA A 160 -2.00 0.84 16.98
CA ALA A 160 -2.31 0.27 15.66
C ALA A 160 -1.04 -0.21 14.92
N THR A 161 -1.23 -1.13 13.98
CA THR A 161 -0.14 -1.71 13.17
C THR A 161 -0.08 -1.12 11.77
N PHE A 162 1.13 -1.03 11.24
CA PHE A 162 1.40 -0.77 9.82
C PHE A 162 2.22 -1.93 9.25
N SER A 163 1.66 -2.63 8.28
CA SER A 163 2.36 -3.71 7.56
C SER A 163 2.81 -3.22 6.20
N LEU A 164 4.08 -3.39 5.90
CA LEU A 164 4.73 -2.93 4.70
C LEU A 164 5.42 -4.09 3.99
N VAL A 165 5.17 -4.25 2.70
CA VAL A 165 5.87 -5.21 1.85
C VAL A 165 6.70 -4.44 0.83
N LEU A 166 7.99 -4.76 0.78
CA LEU A 166 8.97 -4.19 -0.14
C LEU A 166 9.60 -5.27 -1.00
N ILE A 167 10.21 -4.86 -2.11
CA ILE A 167 11.10 -5.71 -2.90
C ILE A 167 12.38 -5.91 -2.09
N GLY A 168 12.74 -7.17 -1.86
CA GLY A 168 13.91 -7.53 -1.09
C GLY A 168 15.23 -7.34 -1.86
N GLN A 169 16.29 -6.97 -1.16
CA GLN A 169 17.64 -6.73 -1.72
C GLN A 169 18.67 -7.79 -1.25
N ASN A 170 18.21 -8.98 -0.87
CA ASN A 170 19.05 -10.04 -0.34
C ASN A 170 19.55 -11.05 -1.38
N VAL A 171 19.26 -10.82 -2.67
CA VAL A 171 19.70 -11.67 -3.80
C VAL A 171 20.54 -10.82 -4.77
N GLU A 172 21.85 -10.97 -4.74
CA GLU A 172 22.79 -10.10 -5.46
C GLU A 172 22.55 -10.07 -6.98
N PHE A 173 22.32 -11.24 -7.60
CA PHE A 173 22.01 -11.31 -9.03
C PHE A 173 20.70 -10.57 -9.36
N PHE A 174 19.67 -10.75 -8.54
CA PHE A 174 18.40 -10.05 -8.70
C PHE A 174 18.58 -8.54 -8.53
N ASN A 175 19.38 -8.12 -7.53
CA ASN A 175 19.64 -6.70 -7.27
C ASN A 175 20.31 -6.03 -8.46
N ARG A 176 21.29 -6.67 -9.08
CA ARG A 176 21.96 -6.14 -10.28
C ARG A 176 21.02 -6.03 -11.47
N ALA A 177 20.27 -7.09 -11.76
CA ALA A 177 19.28 -7.08 -12.84
C ALA A 177 18.19 -6.03 -12.61
N TYR A 178 17.71 -5.92 -11.37
CA TYR A 178 16.72 -4.94 -10.97
C TYR A 178 17.22 -3.50 -11.06
N ALA A 179 18.46 -3.24 -10.65
CA ALA A 179 19.07 -1.91 -10.75
C ALA A 179 19.21 -1.44 -12.22
N VAL A 180 19.61 -2.35 -13.11
CA VAL A 180 19.69 -2.06 -14.56
C VAL A 180 18.29 -1.77 -15.12
N ALA A 181 17.32 -2.63 -14.85
CA ALA A 181 15.95 -2.44 -15.31
C ALA A 181 15.31 -1.16 -14.74
N GLY A 182 15.57 -0.84 -13.47
CA GLY A 182 15.10 0.37 -12.80
C GLY A 182 15.74 1.65 -13.36
N SER A 183 16.98 1.59 -13.83
CA SER A 183 17.63 2.73 -14.50
C SER A 183 17.04 3.02 -15.89
N LEU A 184 16.58 1.97 -16.58
CA LEU A 184 16.00 2.10 -17.92
C LEU A 184 14.52 2.50 -17.88
N VAL A 185 13.73 1.93 -16.95
CA VAL A 185 12.28 2.19 -16.84
C VAL A 185 11.89 2.36 -15.36
N PRO A 186 12.31 3.46 -14.70
CA PRO A 186 12.11 3.66 -13.25
C PRO A 186 10.65 3.74 -12.85
N ALA A 187 9.75 4.16 -13.73
CA ALA A 187 8.33 4.22 -13.46
C ALA A 187 7.66 2.84 -13.35
N PHE A 188 8.30 1.78 -13.82
CA PHE A 188 7.77 0.43 -13.79
C PHE A 188 8.51 -0.47 -12.78
N TRP A 189 9.85 -0.40 -12.75
CA TRP A 189 10.67 -1.24 -11.88
C TRP A 189 10.87 -0.64 -10.49
N GLY A 190 10.78 0.70 -10.35
CA GLY A 190 10.96 1.40 -9.10
C GLY A 190 12.42 1.49 -8.63
N ARG A 191 12.59 1.91 -7.41
CA ARG A 191 13.89 2.14 -6.75
C ARG A 191 14.16 1.06 -5.70
N GLN A 192 15.42 0.82 -5.39
CA GLN A 192 15.82 -0.02 -4.27
C GLN A 192 15.78 0.80 -2.98
N VAL A 193 14.76 0.63 -2.17
CA VAL A 193 14.50 1.43 -0.95
C VAL A 193 14.51 0.62 0.34
N GLU A 194 14.66 -0.71 0.25
CA GLU A 194 14.53 -1.62 1.39
C GLU A 194 15.44 -1.24 2.56
N GLN A 195 16.65 -0.76 2.29
CA GLN A 195 17.63 -0.45 3.33
C GLN A 195 17.35 0.87 4.06
N SER A 196 16.79 1.86 3.37
CA SER A 196 16.52 3.19 3.93
C SER A 196 15.14 3.33 4.61
N VAL A 197 14.17 2.53 4.17
CA VAL A 197 12.79 2.63 4.66
C VAL A 197 12.64 2.40 6.18
N PRO A 198 13.31 1.43 6.83
CA PRO A 198 13.17 1.23 8.27
C PRO A 198 13.52 2.46 9.11
N GLU A 199 14.55 3.21 8.70
CA GLU A 199 14.95 4.46 9.36
C GLU A 199 13.87 5.54 9.19
N MET A 200 13.38 5.75 7.97
CA MET A 200 12.30 6.71 7.70
C MET A 200 11.02 6.39 8.47
N VAL A 201 10.72 5.10 8.66
CA VAL A 201 9.55 4.66 9.45
C VAL A 201 9.75 4.96 10.93
N ALA A 202 10.97 4.75 11.44
CA ALA A 202 11.31 5.09 12.82
C ALA A 202 11.25 6.61 13.06
N GLU A 203 11.74 7.43 12.13
CA GLU A 203 11.62 8.90 12.14
C GLU A 203 10.14 9.36 12.17
N ALA A 204 9.26 8.62 11.49
CA ALA A 204 7.82 8.87 11.52
C ALA A 204 7.15 8.45 12.84
N GLY A 205 7.90 7.92 13.82
CA GLY A 205 7.39 7.54 15.14
C GLY A 205 6.78 6.13 15.21
N LEU A 206 7.04 5.28 14.24
CA LEU A 206 6.59 3.88 14.24
C LEU A 206 7.75 2.96 14.68
N ARG A 207 7.43 1.93 15.47
CA ARG A 207 8.41 0.95 15.96
C ARG A 207 8.33 -0.35 15.21
N VAL A 208 9.48 -0.91 14.82
CA VAL A 208 9.57 -2.24 14.18
C VAL A 208 9.17 -3.32 15.16
N GLU A 209 8.21 -4.16 14.79
CA GLU A 209 7.85 -5.38 15.52
C GLU A 209 8.32 -6.65 14.82
N ARG A 210 8.31 -6.64 13.49
CA ARG A 210 8.75 -7.78 12.68
C ARG A 210 9.48 -7.31 11.44
N ASN A 211 10.44 -8.13 11.05
CA ASN A 211 11.26 -7.89 9.86
C ASN A 211 11.66 -9.26 9.29
N GLN A 212 11.03 -9.67 8.20
CA GLN A 212 11.21 -10.99 7.62
C GLN A 212 11.44 -10.94 6.12
N PHE A 213 12.39 -11.73 5.65
CA PHE A 213 12.54 -12.02 4.23
C PHE A 213 11.64 -13.17 3.81
N VAL A 214 11.07 -13.04 2.61
CA VAL A 214 10.35 -14.12 1.95
C VAL A 214 10.76 -14.15 0.48
N ARG A 215 10.87 -15.35 -0.06
CA ARG A 215 11.19 -15.57 -1.47
C ARG A 215 10.13 -16.43 -2.12
N GLN A 216 9.66 -16.00 -3.27
CA GLN A 216 8.74 -16.76 -4.10
C GLN A 216 9.36 -16.94 -5.49
N GLY A 217 9.81 -18.16 -5.79
CA GLY A 217 10.65 -18.41 -6.96
C GLY A 217 11.97 -17.61 -6.87
N PHE A 218 12.21 -16.76 -7.85
CA PHE A 218 13.37 -15.86 -7.89
C PHE A 218 13.08 -14.47 -7.30
N TYR A 219 11.81 -14.16 -6.96
CA TYR A 219 11.41 -12.83 -6.52
C TYR A 219 11.56 -12.70 -5.00
N PRO A 220 12.48 -11.84 -4.52
CA PRO A 220 12.66 -11.57 -3.11
C PRO A 220 11.69 -10.49 -2.64
N SER A 221 11.16 -10.66 -1.43
CA SER A 221 10.35 -9.64 -0.76
C SER A 221 10.79 -9.48 0.68
N ARG A 222 10.56 -8.31 1.25
CA ARG A 222 10.72 -8.04 2.67
C ARG A 222 9.40 -7.63 3.27
N VAL A 223 9.02 -8.31 4.33
CA VAL A 223 7.81 -8.02 5.08
C VAL A 223 8.21 -7.38 6.41
N LEU A 224 7.74 -6.17 6.61
CA LEU A 224 7.95 -5.37 7.81
C LEU A 224 6.60 -5.12 8.49
N VAL A 225 6.56 -5.28 9.81
CA VAL A 225 5.40 -4.87 10.61
C VAL A 225 5.88 -3.87 11.65
N PHE A 226 5.21 -2.76 11.69
CA PHE A 226 5.47 -1.67 12.62
C PHE A 226 4.26 -1.43 13.50
N ARG A 227 4.49 -0.86 14.67
CA ARG A 227 3.44 -0.43 15.59
C ARG A 227 3.56 1.06 15.89
N LYS A 228 2.43 1.75 15.88
CA LYS A 228 2.35 3.09 16.47
C LYS A 228 2.32 2.94 17.99
N PRO A 229 3.24 3.54 18.74
CA PRO A 229 3.20 3.50 20.20
C PRO A 229 1.84 3.92 20.75
N ALA A 230 1.46 3.35 21.90
CA ALA A 230 0.21 3.70 22.59
C ALA A 230 0.24 5.10 23.22
N ARG A 231 1.46 5.64 23.40
CA ARG A 231 1.75 7.00 23.86
C ARG A 231 3.05 7.48 23.24
#